data_19c9d197a91a8b04c5e50e2ac1aa1ec4
#
_entry.id   19c9d197a91a8b04c5e50e2ac1aa1ec4
#
_cell.length_a   1.000
_cell.length_b   1.000
_cell.length_c   1.000
_cell.angle_alpha   90.00
_cell.angle_beta   90.00
_cell.angle_gamma   90.00
#
_symmetry.space_group_name_H-M   'P 1'
#
loop_
_entity.id
_entity.type
_entity.pdbx_description
1 polymer ?
#
loop_
_entity_poly.entity_id
_entity_poly.type
_entity_poly.pdbx_seq_one_letter_code
_entity_poly.pdbx_strand_id
1 'polypeptide(L)'
;MRYNNFKIICAGSAVIDSIGYSKNQINIGDDVSGTIKTSVGGVAFNICKQLALSGFTNLELLTALGDDIKGRSIIEFCDKLGIITDNIYICNDTETDSYLAIEDIQGLKAAIAHIFNVEEFGDRILGPLENGAVKTSSNPSHNLIVLDGN
;
A
#
# COMPACT_ATOMS: atom_id res chain seq x y z
N MET A 1 11.42 0.76 24.08
CA MET A 1 10.84 -0.59 24.22
C MET A 1 10.72 -1.19 22.82
N ARG A 2 11.30 -2.35 22.57
CA ARG A 2 11.10 -3.06 21.29
C ARG A 2 9.86 -3.94 21.43
N TYR A 3 8.84 -3.69 20.64
CA TYR A 3 7.59 -4.48 20.62
C TYR A 3 7.76 -5.78 19.78
N ASN A 4 8.83 -6.55 20.07
CA ASN A 4 9.24 -7.70 19.26
C ASN A 4 8.34 -8.94 19.42
N ASN A 5 7.38 -8.93 20.33
CA ASN A 5 6.54 -10.09 20.62
C ASN A 5 5.18 -10.08 19.91
N PHE A 6 4.86 -9.00 19.22
CA PHE A 6 3.62 -8.87 18.48
C PHE A 6 3.86 -9.13 16.98
N LYS A 7 3.07 -10.02 16.41
CA LYS A 7 2.92 -10.14 14.97
C LYS A 7 1.77 -9.23 14.55
N ILE A 8 2.02 -8.28 13.69
CA ILE A 8 0.98 -7.40 13.14
C ILE A 8 0.91 -7.63 11.64
N ILE A 9 -0.28 -7.91 11.17
CA ILE A 9 -0.58 -8.18 9.78
C ILE A 9 -1.50 -7.07 9.30
N CYS A 10 -1.09 -6.33 8.28
CA CYS A 10 -1.92 -5.33 7.61
C CYS A 10 -2.35 -5.91 6.26
N ALA A 11 -3.65 -6.03 6.04
CA ALA A 11 -4.18 -6.56 4.79
C ALA A 11 -5.06 -5.52 4.09
N GLY A 12 -4.85 -5.32 2.80
CA GLY A 12 -5.59 -4.37 1.97
C GLY A 12 -4.73 -3.66 0.94
N SER A 13 -5.02 -2.39 0.70
CA SER A 13 -4.44 -1.64 -0.42
C SER A 13 -2.97 -1.24 -0.20
N ALA A 14 -2.19 -1.47 -1.26
CA ALA A 14 -0.88 -0.87 -1.48
C ALA A 14 -0.82 -0.42 -2.95
N VAL A 15 -0.59 0.85 -3.18
CA VAL A 15 -0.72 1.49 -4.49
C VAL A 15 0.45 2.41 -4.77
N ILE A 16 0.59 2.84 -6.01
CA ILE A 16 1.49 3.95 -6.37
C ILE A 16 0.67 5.23 -6.52
N ASP A 17 0.93 6.21 -5.65
CA ASP A 17 0.36 7.54 -5.74
C ASP A 17 1.22 8.44 -6.62
N SER A 18 0.60 9.12 -7.58
CA SER A 18 1.22 10.16 -8.42
C SER A 18 0.44 11.46 -8.25
N ILE A 19 1.06 12.47 -7.66
CA ILE A 19 0.41 13.75 -7.37
C ILE A 19 1.13 14.86 -8.13
N GLY A 20 0.42 15.44 -9.08
CA GLY A 20 0.82 16.67 -9.78
C GLY A 20 0.33 17.89 -9.02
N TYR A 21 1.22 18.83 -8.71
CA TYR A 21 0.88 20.07 -8.01
C TYR A 21 1.40 21.29 -8.76
N SER A 22 0.52 22.28 -8.95
CA SER A 22 0.88 23.60 -9.48
C SER A 22 0.67 24.69 -8.43
N LYS A 23 1.60 25.66 -8.41
CA LYS A 23 1.44 26.89 -7.62
C LYS A 23 0.45 27.87 -8.25
N ASN A 24 0.08 27.64 -9.51
CA ASN A 24 -0.90 28.45 -10.23
C ASN A 24 -2.24 27.73 -10.24
N GLN A 25 -3.33 28.49 -10.31
CA GLN A 25 -4.65 27.94 -10.52
C GLN A 25 -4.70 27.19 -11.87
N ILE A 26 -5.32 26.03 -11.88
CA ILE A 26 -5.52 25.20 -13.08
C ILE A 26 -6.98 25.31 -13.51
N ASN A 27 -7.22 25.71 -14.77
CA ASN A 27 -8.52 25.65 -15.40
C ASN A 27 -8.57 24.46 -16.37
N ILE A 28 -9.78 24.08 -16.79
CA ILE A 28 -9.96 22.99 -17.75
C ILE A 28 -9.27 23.35 -19.08
N GLY A 29 -8.38 22.45 -19.54
CA GLY A 29 -7.63 22.62 -20.78
C GLY A 29 -6.31 23.38 -20.64
N ASP A 30 -5.96 23.85 -19.43
CA ASP A 30 -4.68 24.51 -19.21
C ASP A 30 -3.51 23.50 -19.23
N ASP A 31 -2.37 23.97 -19.74
CA ASP A 31 -1.06 23.37 -19.57
C ASP A 31 -0.23 24.28 -18.65
N VAL A 32 0.04 23.81 -17.44
CA VAL A 32 0.70 24.63 -16.41
C VAL A 32 1.97 23.97 -15.88
N SER A 33 2.94 24.78 -15.53
CA SER A 33 4.14 24.30 -14.86
C SER A 33 3.83 23.86 -13.43
N GLY A 34 4.43 22.74 -13.01
CA GLY A 34 4.22 22.18 -11.68
C GLY A 34 5.28 21.14 -11.30
N THR A 35 5.00 20.38 -10.26
CA THR A 35 5.81 19.27 -9.82
C THR A 35 4.96 18.00 -9.82
N ILE A 36 5.58 16.86 -10.15
CA ILE A 36 4.94 15.55 -10.03
C ILE A 36 5.74 14.75 -9.00
N LYS A 37 5.05 14.26 -7.98
CA LYS A 37 5.62 13.38 -6.95
C LYS A 37 4.97 12.02 -7.03
N THR A 38 5.82 10.98 -7.02
CA THR A 38 5.37 9.60 -6.95
C THR A 38 5.82 8.98 -5.63
N SER A 39 4.94 8.27 -4.96
CA SER A 39 5.20 7.60 -3.69
C SER A 39 4.38 6.32 -3.55
N VAL A 40 4.85 5.42 -2.69
CA VAL A 40 4.04 4.28 -2.27
C VAL A 40 2.98 4.75 -1.29
N GLY A 41 1.73 4.39 -1.56
CA GLY A 41 0.55 4.69 -0.76
C GLY A 41 -0.34 3.46 -0.55
N GLY A 42 -1.63 3.71 -0.29
CA GLY A 42 -2.61 2.70 0.09
C GLY A 42 -2.75 2.61 1.61
N VAL A 43 -3.97 2.33 2.07
CA VAL A 43 -4.31 2.40 3.50
C VAL A 43 -3.56 1.34 4.30
N ALA A 44 -3.61 0.08 3.87
CA ALA A 44 -2.92 -1.01 4.57
C ALA A 44 -1.40 -0.78 4.60
N PHE A 45 -0.80 -0.38 3.48
CA PHE A 45 0.61 -0.04 3.42
C PHE A 45 0.96 1.12 4.37
N ASN A 46 0.19 2.21 4.36
CA ASN A 46 0.46 3.38 5.21
C ASN A 46 0.39 3.05 6.70
N ILE A 47 -0.55 2.21 7.12
CA ILE A 47 -0.62 1.72 8.50
C ILE A 47 0.64 0.90 8.83
N CYS A 48 1.00 -0.06 7.98
CA CYS A 48 2.17 -0.91 8.16
C CYS A 48 3.47 -0.09 8.25
N LYS A 49 3.61 0.90 7.36
CA LYS A 49 4.72 1.86 7.36
C LYS A 49 4.81 2.65 8.66
N GLN A 50 3.69 3.19 9.17
CA GLN A 50 3.70 3.96 10.42
C GLN A 50 4.06 3.09 11.62
N LEU A 51 3.61 1.84 11.65
CA LEU A 51 4.01 0.88 12.67
C LEU A 51 5.51 0.58 12.61
N ALA A 52 6.07 0.36 11.41
CA ALA A 52 7.50 0.16 11.23
C ALA A 52 8.32 1.36 11.73
N LEU A 53 7.93 2.58 11.35
CA LEU A 53 8.56 3.82 11.82
C LEU A 53 8.42 4.04 13.33
N SER A 54 7.39 3.48 13.96
CA SER A 54 7.16 3.49 15.40
C SER A 54 7.95 2.42 16.17
N GLY A 55 8.75 1.59 15.46
CA GLY A 55 9.65 0.62 16.07
C GLY A 55 9.08 -0.80 16.21
N PHE A 56 7.92 -1.10 15.61
CA PHE A 56 7.45 -2.47 15.49
C PHE A 56 8.27 -3.19 14.41
N THR A 57 8.64 -4.46 14.65
CA THR A 57 9.58 -5.20 13.78
C THR A 57 9.02 -6.48 13.19
N ASN A 58 7.88 -6.97 13.67
CA ASN A 58 7.26 -8.18 13.16
C ASN A 58 5.97 -7.82 12.41
N LEU A 59 6.15 -7.11 11.30
CA LEU A 59 5.08 -6.57 10.47
C LEU A 59 5.02 -7.34 9.16
N GLU A 60 3.82 -7.64 8.69
CA GLU A 60 3.59 -8.26 7.40
C GLU A 60 2.49 -7.52 6.65
N LEU A 61 2.73 -7.27 5.37
CA LEU A 61 1.75 -6.69 4.46
C LEU A 61 1.17 -7.80 3.57
N LEU A 62 -0.14 -7.91 3.56
CA LEU A 62 -0.90 -8.73 2.62
C LEU A 62 -1.64 -7.81 1.66
N THR A 63 -1.34 -7.92 0.40
CA THR A 63 -1.95 -7.13 -0.69
C THR A 63 -1.87 -7.89 -2.00
N ALA A 64 -2.45 -7.35 -3.06
CA ALA A 64 -2.30 -7.85 -4.41
C ALA A 64 -1.59 -6.81 -5.27
N LEU A 65 -0.59 -7.23 -6.04
CA LEU A 65 0.21 -6.37 -6.91
C LEU A 65 0.30 -7.00 -8.30
N GLY A 66 0.45 -6.18 -9.32
CA GLY A 66 0.86 -6.66 -10.64
C GLY A 66 2.33 -7.06 -10.68
N ASP A 67 2.71 -7.94 -11.61
CA ASP A 67 4.13 -8.23 -11.91
C ASP A 67 4.73 -7.12 -12.77
N ASP A 68 4.83 -5.93 -12.23
CA ASP A 68 5.33 -4.76 -12.93
C ASP A 68 6.36 -3.97 -12.10
N ILE A 69 6.86 -2.88 -12.66
CA ILE A 69 7.83 -2.00 -11.98
C ILE A 69 7.22 -1.36 -10.73
N LYS A 70 5.93 -1.03 -10.75
CA LYS A 70 5.23 -0.43 -9.61
C LYS A 70 5.15 -1.42 -8.44
N GLY A 71 4.75 -2.67 -8.71
CA GLY A 71 4.68 -3.73 -7.70
C GLY A 71 6.04 -4.02 -7.07
N ARG A 72 7.07 -4.15 -7.90
CA ARG A 72 8.45 -4.31 -7.41
C ARG A 72 8.92 -3.15 -6.55
N SER A 73 8.58 -1.91 -6.92
CA SER A 73 8.93 -0.71 -6.12
C SER A 73 8.25 -0.72 -4.74
N ILE A 74 7.01 -1.21 -4.63
CA ILE A 74 6.30 -1.37 -3.36
C ILE A 74 7.03 -2.39 -2.48
N ILE A 75 7.38 -3.56 -3.04
CA ILE A 75 8.11 -4.61 -2.31
C ILE A 75 9.46 -4.10 -1.81
N GLU A 76 10.25 -3.46 -2.69
CA GLU A 76 11.53 -2.87 -2.30
C GLU A 76 11.41 -1.83 -1.18
N PHE A 77 10.32 -1.06 -1.17
CA PHE A 77 10.08 -0.08 -0.11
C PHE A 77 9.73 -0.77 1.21
N CYS A 78 8.93 -1.84 1.16
CA CYS A 78 8.63 -2.68 2.33
C CYS A 78 9.91 -3.31 2.90
N ASP A 79 10.78 -3.86 2.06
CA ASP A 79 12.05 -4.46 2.47
C ASP A 79 12.94 -3.46 3.22
N LYS A 80 13.04 -2.21 2.73
CA LYS A 80 13.79 -1.13 3.40
C LYS A 80 13.25 -0.80 4.80
N LEU A 81 11.97 -1.05 5.04
CA LEU A 81 11.31 -0.85 6.33
C LEU A 81 11.29 -2.11 7.20
N GLY A 82 11.80 -3.24 6.70
CA GLY A 82 11.74 -4.53 7.38
C GLY A 82 10.33 -5.12 7.47
N ILE A 83 9.44 -4.75 6.55
CA ILE A 83 8.09 -5.29 6.44
C ILE A 83 8.16 -6.57 5.61
N ILE A 84 7.57 -7.65 6.12
CA ILE A 84 7.51 -8.96 5.46
C ILE A 84 6.51 -8.90 4.31
N THR A 85 6.93 -9.41 3.15
CA THR A 85 6.15 -9.38 1.89
C THR A 85 5.99 -10.77 1.25
N ASP A 86 6.39 -11.83 1.95
CA ASP A 86 6.46 -13.21 1.44
C ASP A 86 5.11 -13.74 0.93
N ASN A 87 4.01 -13.22 1.45
CA ASN A 87 2.65 -13.66 1.15
C ASN A 87 1.83 -12.65 0.32
N ILE A 88 2.49 -11.68 -0.31
CA ILE A 88 1.84 -10.78 -1.27
C ILE A 88 1.40 -11.60 -2.48
N TYR A 89 0.15 -11.41 -2.92
CA TYR A 89 -0.34 -12.02 -4.15
C TYR A 89 0.17 -11.23 -5.36
N ILE A 90 0.93 -11.88 -6.24
CA ILE A 90 1.40 -11.28 -7.50
C ILE A 90 0.52 -11.77 -8.65
N CYS A 91 -0.11 -10.84 -9.34
CA CYS A 91 -0.93 -11.11 -10.51
C CYS A 91 -0.15 -10.77 -11.79
N ASN A 92 -0.05 -11.74 -12.71
CA ASN A 92 0.69 -11.55 -13.96
C ASN A 92 -0.14 -10.85 -15.05
N ASP A 93 -1.45 -10.79 -14.89
CA ASP A 93 -2.40 -10.34 -15.91
C ASP A 93 -2.93 -8.92 -15.66
N THR A 94 -2.49 -8.26 -14.57
CA THR A 94 -2.95 -6.92 -14.21
C THR A 94 -1.78 -6.00 -13.87
N GLU A 95 -2.01 -4.69 -14.00
CA GLU A 95 -1.07 -3.68 -13.48
C GLU A 95 -1.28 -3.46 -11.98
N THR A 96 -0.22 -3.07 -11.28
CA THR A 96 -0.31 -2.64 -9.87
C THR A 96 -1.21 -1.42 -9.75
N ASP A 97 -2.08 -1.43 -8.74
CA ASP A 97 -3.02 -0.36 -8.43
C ASP A 97 -2.30 0.98 -8.27
N SER A 98 -2.96 2.04 -8.71
CA SER A 98 -2.37 3.38 -8.70
C SER A 98 -3.43 4.46 -8.56
N TYR A 99 -3.01 5.57 -7.98
CA TYR A 99 -3.80 6.78 -7.82
C TYR A 99 -3.09 7.96 -8.47
N LEU A 100 -3.81 8.72 -9.29
CA LEU A 100 -3.33 9.95 -9.90
C LEU A 100 -4.19 11.12 -9.40
N ALA A 101 -3.57 12.15 -8.86
CA ALA A 101 -4.24 13.39 -8.50
C ALA A 101 -3.57 14.59 -9.16
N ILE A 102 -4.37 15.59 -9.47
CA ILE A 102 -3.94 16.91 -9.93
C ILE A 102 -4.47 17.94 -8.95
N GLU A 103 -3.57 18.71 -8.38
CA GLU A 103 -3.84 19.70 -7.35
C GLU A 103 -3.26 21.07 -7.72
N ASP A 104 -3.88 22.11 -7.22
CA ASP A 104 -3.33 23.47 -7.27
C ASP A 104 -3.49 24.17 -5.92
N ILE A 105 -3.24 25.49 -5.87
CA ILE A 105 -3.38 26.31 -4.66
C ILE A 105 -4.79 26.29 -4.05
N GLN A 106 -5.80 25.84 -4.78
CA GLN A 106 -7.18 25.72 -4.32
C GLN A 106 -7.52 24.30 -3.87
N GLY A 107 -6.60 23.34 -4.04
CA GLY A 107 -6.77 21.93 -3.69
C GLY A 107 -6.94 21.01 -4.90
N LEU A 108 -7.59 19.87 -4.67
CA LEU A 108 -7.76 18.82 -5.68
C LEU A 108 -8.63 19.32 -6.86
N LYS A 109 -8.14 19.16 -8.07
CA LYS A 109 -8.84 19.48 -9.32
C LYS A 109 -9.42 18.26 -10.02
N ALA A 110 -8.67 17.16 -10.03
CA ALA A 110 -9.08 15.91 -10.62
C ALA A 110 -8.30 14.76 -9.99
N ALA A 111 -8.91 13.58 -9.95
CA ALA A 111 -8.22 12.35 -9.57
C ALA A 111 -8.75 11.17 -10.35
N ILE A 112 -7.90 10.17 -10.54
CA ILE A 112 -8.24 8.86 -11.08
C ILE A 112 -7.67 7.81 -10.13
N ALA A 113 -8.53 6.92 -9.64
CA ALA A 113 -8.13 5.76 -8.86
C ALA A 113 -8.29 4.51 -9.73
N HIS A 114 -7.19 3.80 -9.95
CA HIS A 114 -7.18 2.46 -10.52
C HIS A 114 -6.96 1.50 -9.36
N ILE A 115 -8.06 1.01 -8.78
CA ILE A 115 -8.06 0.14 -7.59
C ILE A 115 -8.74 -1.17 -7.97
N PHE A 116 -8.07 -1.94 -8.83
CA PHE A 116 -8.60 -3.20 -9.37
C PHE A 116 -8.15 -4.41 -8.55
N ASN A 117 -6.85 -4.48 -8.22
CA ASN A 117 -6.30 -5.70 -7.63
C ASN A 117 -6.82 -5.97 -6.22
N VAL A 118 -6.93 -4.92 -5.38
CA VAL A 118 -7.42 -5.09 -4.02
C VAL A 118 -8.91 -5.46 -3.98
N GLU A 119 -9.70 -4.96 -4.94
CA GLU A 119 -11.12 -5.28 -5.05
C GLU A 119 -11.36 -6.69 -5.61
N GLU A 120 -10.62 -7.08 -6.65
CA GLU A 120 -10.84 -8.34 -7.36
C GLU A 120 -10.21 -9.54 -6.63
N PHE A 121 -9.06 -9.35 -5.98
CA PHE A 121 -8.29 -10.47 -5.39
C PHE A 121 -8.36 -10.55 -3.86
N GLY A 122 -9.45 -10.06 -3.25
CA GLY A 122 -9.65 -10.11 -1.78
C GLY A 122 -9.41 -11.50 -1.18
N ASP A 123 -9.96 -12.55 -1.78
CA ASP A 123 -9.77 -13.94 -1.34
C ASP A 123 -8.29 -14.38 -1.43
N ARG A 124 -7.54 -13.89 -2.41
CA ARG A 124 -6.10 -14.17 -2.55
C ARG A 124 -5.28 -13.43 -1.52
N ILE A 125 -5.67 -12.19 -1.20
CA ILE A 125 -5.02 -11.36 -0.18
C ILE A 125 -5.19 -12.00 1.21
N LEU A 126 -6.38 -12.51 1.52
CA LEU A 126 -6.70 -13.11 2.83
C LEU A 126 -6.36 -14.59 2.92
N GLY A 127 -6.23 -15.29 1.79
CA GLY A 127 -5.90 -16.72 1.73
C GLY A 127 -4.72 -17.15 2.59
N PRO A 128 -3.61 -16.40 2.68
CA PRO A 128 -2.48 -16.73 3.58
C PRO A 128 -2.82 -16.79 5.06
N LEU A 129 -3.85 -16.06 5.51
CA LEU A 129 -4.37 -16.14 6.89
C LEU A 129 -5.16 -17.43 7.12
N GLU A 130 -5.92 -17.85 6.11
CA GLU A 130 -6.81 -19.02 6.19
C GLU A 130 -6.04 -20.34 6.08
N ASN A 131 -5.03 -20.39 5.20
CA ASN A 131 -4.27 -21.62 4.93
C ASN A 131 -3.04 -21.82 5.82
N GLY A 132 -2.78 -20.87 6.76
CA GLY A 132 -1.66 -20.94 7.70
C GLY A 132 -0.29 -20.61 7.09
N ALA A 133 -0.23 -20.00 5.90
CA ALA A 133 1.03 -19.53 5.29
C ALA A 133 1.64 -18.39 6.12
N VAL A 134 0.81 -17.51 6.69
CA VAL A 134 1.25 -16.46 7.61
C VAL A 134 1.67 -17.10 8.94
N LYS A 135 2.95 -16.94 9.28
CA LYS A 135 3.48 -17.38 10.59
C LYS A 135 3.01 -16.43 11.68
N THR A 136 2.08 -16.87 12.48
CA THR A 136 1.59 -16.14 13.66
C THR A 136 2.47 -16.39 14.88
N SER A 137 2.38 -15.52 15.90
CA SER A 137 2.98 -15.78 17.21
C SER A 137 2.35 -17.01 17.86
N SER A 138 3.14 -17.79 18.59
CA SER A 138 2.65 -18.93 19.38
C SER A 138 1.66 -18.51 20.49
N ASN A 139 1.66 -17.24 20.88
CA ASN A 139 0.68 -16.67 21.79
C ASN A 139 -0.38 -15.89 20.99
N PRO A 140 -1.64 -16.38 20.91
CA PRO A 140 -2.70 -15.73 20.15
C PRO A 140 -2.96 -14.27 20.55
N SER A 141 -2.74 -13.91 21.82
CA SER A 141 -2.92 -12.52 22.29
C SER A 141 -1.88 -11.55 21.76
N HIS A 142 -0.83 -12.05 21.10
CA HIS A 142 0.22 -11.25 20.46
C HIS A 142 0.08 -11.14 18.94
N ASN A 143 -1.07 -11.50 18.38
CA ASN A 143 -1.36 -11.32 16.96
C ASN A 143 -2.42 -10.22 16.80
N LEU A 144 -2.17 -9.30 15.89
CA LEU A 144 -3.11 -8.24 15.49
C LEU A 144 -3.25 -8.27 13.98
N ILE A 145 -4.49 -8.28 13.51
CA ILE A 145 -4.81 -8.15 12.09
C ILE A 145 -5.52 -6.81 11.91
N VAL A 146 -5.01 -6.02 10.99
CA VAL A 146 -5.59 -4.74 10.58
C VAL A 146 -6.06 -4.89 9.15
N LEU A 147 -7.35 -4.71 8.93
CA LEU A 147 -7.97 -4.79 7.61
C LEU A 147 -8.28 -3.39 7.10
N ASP A 148 -7.93 -3.14 5.85
CA ASP A 148 -8.38 -1.99 5.09
C ASP A 148 -9.82 -2.26 4.65
N GLY A 149 -10.73 -1.37 5.00
CA GLY A 149 -12.17 -1.54 4.76
C GLY A 149 -12.68 -0.97 3.44
N ASN A 150 -11.78 -0.67 2.49
CA ASN A 150 -12.16 -0.24 1.14
C ASN A 150 -12.64 -1.41 0.30
#